data_42b9abd44c57c127df92f13b13e9d014
#
_entry.id   42b9abd44c57c127df92f13b13e9d014
#
_cell.length_a   1.000
_cell.length_b   1.000
_cell.length_c   1.000
_cell.angle_alpha   90.00
_cell.angle_beta   90.00
_cell.angle_gamma   90.00
#
_symmetry.space_group_name_H-M   'P 1'
#
loop_
_entity.id
_entity.type
_entity.pdbx_description
1 polymer ?
#
loop_
_entity_poly.entity_id
_entity_poly.type
_entity_poly.pdbx_seq_one_letter_code
_entity_poly.pdbx_strand_id
1 'polypeptide(L)'
;MKKLLAVLALLSLTVPASAINIREQGVFSAGGTVTEPLPGEFNVSENWLDLSRAGNTAHVDHANVFYQIPEGENKTPIVYLHGYGQTRTGWQSTPDRREGWSDIFLKEGRAAFLVDQPRRGAAGSTVKIVNNDQDTRANGTEFNPGDQAWYTHFRIGRGTPNRYEGSQFPAGEEALNQFLRQMAPNTGNYDVVIFGEALSAVLSEAHKMTGKKAVYLTHSQGGRVGWQTDTENMAAIVAIEPGFAPEVGSETYKKFVAAKIPMIFYFGDYIENGPEDIKSTAFWKSVLDQCRDFAKHYNEDGGDATVVYLPDEGITGNSHFMFQELNNKEIAAHIERWLESKGL
;
A
#
# COMPACT_ATOMS: atom_id res chain seq x y z
N MET A 1 44.09 -1.37 53.26
CA MET A 1 43.87 -1.21 51.81
C MET A 1 42.36 -1.43 51.57
N LYS A 2 41.58 -0.36 51.48
CA LYS A 2 40.12 -0.39 51.22
C LYS A 2 39.92 -0.24 49.71
N LYS A 3 39.37 -1.26 49.07
CA LYS A 3 38.97 -1.21 47.65
C LYS A 3 37.63 -0.48 47.56
N LEU A 4 37.61 0.66 46.90
CA LEU A 4 36.43 1.39 46.51
C LEU A 4 35.87 0.72 45.25
N LEU A 5 34.71 0.08 45.31
CA LEU A 5 33.92 -0.33 44.13
C LEU A 5 33.13 0.89 43.65
N ALA A 6 33.47 1.40 42.49
CA ALA A 6 32.63 2.37 41.80
C ALA A 6 31.53 1.63 41.05
N VAL A 7 30.28 1.79 41.49
CA VAL A 7 29.08 1.33 40.76
C VAL A 7 28.75 2.40 39.75
N LEU A 8 29.00 2.12 38.46
CA LEU A 8 28.48 2.94 37.34
C LEU A 8 27.00 2.62 37.22
N ALA A 9 26.12 3.53 37.66
CA ALA A 9 24.72 3.51 37.32
C ALA A 9 24.55 3.96 35.85
N LEU A 10 24.29 3.02 34.95
CA LEU A 10 23.76 3.35 33.63
C LEU A 10 22.35 3.92 33.82
N LEU A 11 22.21 5.24 33.75
CA LEU A 11 20.92 5.87 33.53
C LEU A 11 20.54 5.58 32.06
N SER A 12 19.72 4.56 31.84
CA SER A 12 18.98 4.43 30.60
C SER A 12 18.00 5.58 30.52
N LEU A 13 18.30 6.58 29.71
CA LEU A 13 17.34 7.58 29.29
C LEU A 13 16.27 6.85 28.46
N THR A 14 15.23 6.38 29.11
CA THR A 14 13.98 6.00 28.42
C THR A 14 13.38 7.27 27.89
N VAL A 15 13.58 7.58 26.62
CA VAL A 15 12.75 8.55 25.93
C VAL A 15 11.35 7.97 25.99
N PRO A 16 10.35 8.63 26.62
CA PRO A 16 9.01 8.12 26.63
C PRO A 16 8.57 8.00 25.17
N ALA A 17 8.19 6.79 24.75
CA ALA A 17 7.47 6.63 23.50
C ALA A 17 6.24 7.54 23.58
N SER A 18 6.12 8.53 22.70
CA SER A 18 4.95 9.38 22.69
C SER A 18 3.73 8.49 22.38
N ALA A 19 2.82 8.39 23.35
CA ALA A 19 1.57 7.66 23.15
C ALA A 19 0.76 8.36 22.04
N ILE A 20 0.17 7.58 21.17
CA ILE A 20 -0.80 8.08 20.19
C ILE A 20 -2.17 8.01 20.87
N ASN A 21 -2.82 9.15 21.06
CA ASN A 21 -4.20 9.18 21.51
C ASN A 21 -5.11 9.02 20.30
N ILE A 22 -5.88 7.96 20.28
CA ILE A 22 -6.84 7.66 19.20
C ILE A 22 -8.23 8.09 19.66
N ARG A 23 -8.83 9.03 18.92
CA ARG A 23 -10.20 9.48 19.14
C ARG A 23 -11.21 8.43 18.69
N GLU A 24 -10.93 7.78 17.56
CA GLU A 24 -11.82 6.82 16.92
C GLU A 24 -11.01 5.79 16.14
N GLN A 25 -11.42 4.53 16.21
CA GLN A 25 -10.86 3.46 15.38
C GLN A 25 -11.91 2.39 15.12
N GLY A 26 -11.75 1.66 14.02
CA GLY A 26 -12.66 0.58 13.68
C GLY A 26 -12.34 -0.07 12.35
N VAL A 27 -13.32 -0.84 11.85
CA VAL A 27 -13.25 -1.51 10.55
C VAL A 27 -14.57 -1.26 9.82
N PHE A 28 -14.47 -1.02 8.52
CA PHE A 28 -15.62 -0.99 7.62
C PHE A 28 -15.28 -1.64 6.28
N SER A 29 -16.30 -1.93 5.48
CA SER A 29 -16.15 -2.34 4.08
C SER A 29 -16.78 -1.29 3.17
N ALA A 30 -16.18 -1.04 1.99
CA ALA A 30 -16.65 -0.04 1.05
C ALA A 30 -16.59 -0.55 -0.40
N GLY A 31 -17.52 -0.08 -1.23
CA GLY A 31 -17.67 -0.53 -2.61
C GLY A 31 -18.20 -1.95 -2.73
N GLY A 32 -17.90 -2.57 -3.86
CA GLY A 32 -18.34 -3.92 -4.16
C GLY A 32 -19.79 -4.02 -4.66
N THR A 33 -20.21 -5.24 -4.89
CA THR A 33 -21.53 -5.56 -5.43
C THR A 33 -22.15 -6.74 -4.71
N VAL A 34 -23.46 -6.94 -4.91
CA VAL A 34 -24.15 -8.17 -4.55
C VAL A 34 -24.35 -8.98 -5.83
N THR A 35 -24.00 -10.26 -5.80
CA THR A 35 -24.18 -11.13 -6.95
C THR A 35 -25.67 -11.33 -7.25
N GLU A 36 -26.01 -11.57 -8.52
CA GLU A 36 -27.34 -12.08 -8.87
C GLU A 36 -27.60 -13.38 -8.11
N PRO A 37 -28.86 -13.61 -7.66
CA PRO A 37 -29.19 -14.85 -7.00
C PRO A 37 -29.03 -16.06 -7.93
N LEU A 38 -28.58 -17.18 -7.41
CA LEU A 38 -28.58 -18.43 -8.15
C LEU A 38 -30.03 -18.85 -8.49
N PRO A 39 -30.26 -19.52 -9.64
CA PRO A 39 -31.61 -19.98 -10.03
C PRO A 39 -32.30 -20.82 -8.95
N GLY A 40 -33.56 -20.58 -8.74
CA GLY A 40 -34.39 -21.24 -7.74
C GLY A 40 -34.62 -20.43 -6.47
N GLU A 41 -35.24 -20.99 -5.48
CA GLU A 41 -35.58 -20.37 -4.21
C GLU A 41 -34.69 -20.93 -3.08
N PHE A 42 -34.30 -20.06 -2.17
CA PHE A 42 -33.53 -20.46 -0.98
C PHE A 42 -34.40 -21.34 -0.07
N ASN A 43 -33.89 -22.55 0.23
CA ASN A 43 -34.56 -23.48 1.14
C ASN A 43 -34.20 -23.17 2.60
N VAL A 44 -35.10 -22.48 3.29
CA VAL A 44 -34.89 -22.06 4.71
C VAL A 44 -34.75 -23.26 5.63
N SER A 45 -35.36 -24.40 5.29
CA SER A 45 -35.36 -25.60 6.15
C SER A 45 -34.03 -26.35 6.09
N GLU A 46 -33.43 -26.39 4.92
CA GLU A 46 -32.13 -27.05 4.71
C GLU A 46 -30.94 -26.09 4.84
N ASN A 47 -31.18 -24.79 4.53
CA ASN A 47 -30.21 -23.67 4.58
C ASN A 47 -28.82 -24.05 4.06
N TRP A 48 -27.77 -24.03 4.90
CA TRP A 48 -26.39 -24.30 4.47
C TRP A 48 -26.13 -25.77 4.07
N LEU A 49 -27.04 -26.72 4.37
CA LEU A 49 -26.98 -28.11 3.91
C LEU A 49 -27.46 -28.28 2.48
N ASP A 50 -28.20 -27.30 1.95
CA ASP A 50 -28.61 -27.31 0.54
C ASP A 50 -27.41 -26.99 -0.36
N LEU A 51 -26.86 -28.04 -0.95
CA LEU A 51 -25.70 -27.94 -1.83
C LEU A 51 -26.02 -27.29 -3.19
N SER A 52 -27.30 -27.15 -3.55
CA SER A 52 -27.71 -26.44 -4.77
C SER A 52 -27.46 -24.94 -4.67
N ARG A 53 -27.48 -24.42 -3.43
CA ARG A 53 -27.38 -22.98 -3.11
C ARG A 53 -28.37 -22.10 -3.87
N ALA A 54 -29.51 -22.67 -4.27
CA ALA A 54 -30.57 -21.95 -4.97
C ALA A 54 -30.99 -20.67 -4.23
N GLY A 55 -31.20 -19.58 -4.93
CA GLY A 55 -31.59 -18.29 -4.39
C GLY A 55 -30.53 -17.56 -3.55
N ASN A 56 -29.32 -18.13 -3.41
CA ASN A 56 -28.25 -17.47 -2.65
C ASN A 56 -27.61 -16.32 -3.42
N THR A 57 -27.23 -15.28 -2.68
CA THR A 57 -26.41 -14.15 -3.14
C THR A 57 -25.13 -14.04 -2.32
N ALA A 58 -24.16 -13.27 -2.79
CA ALA A 58 -22.94 -12.94 -2.03
C ALA A 58 -22.57 -11.47 -2.21
N HIS A 59 -22.06 -10.84 -1.14
CA HIS A 59 -21.42 -9.54 -1.20
C HIS A 59 -19.95 -9.75 -1.58
N VAL A 60 -19.53 -9.19 -2.72
CA VAL A 60 -18.21 -9.42 -3.31
C VAL A 60 -17.57 -8.11 -3.76
N ASP A 61 -16.27 -8.16 -4.02
CA ASP A 61 -15.50 -7.06 -4.64
C ASP A 61 -15.47 -5.74 -3.83
N HIS A 62 -15.77 -5.80 -2.54
CA HIS A 62 -15.58 -4.68 -1.62
C HIS A 62 -14.12 -4.60 -1.13
N ALA A 63 -13.68 -3.41 -0.74
CA ALA A 63 -12.47 -3.21 0.07
C ALA A 63 -12.80 -3.40 1.54
N ASN A 64 -11.81 -3.85 2.35
CA ASN A 64 -11.90 -3.85 3.80
C ASN A 64 -10.90 -2.83 4.36
N VAL A 65 -11.35 -1.99 5.28
CA VAL A 65 -10.57 -0.86 5.80
C VAL A 65 -10.51 -0.93 7.31
N PHE A 66 -9.29 -0.95 7.86
CA PHE A 66 -9.03 -0.61 9.25
C PHE A 66 -8.66 0.86 9.32
N TYR A 67 -9.30 1.62 10.23
CA TYR A 67 -9.01 3.03 10.36
C TYR A 67 -8.70 3.45 11.78
N GLN A 68 -7.90 4.52 11.90
CA GLN A 68 -7.58 5.20 13.14
C GLN A 68 -7.57 6.71 12.90
N ILE A 69 -8.30 7.43 13.74
CA ILE A 69 -8.36 8.90 13.72
C ILE A 69 -7.74 9.41 15.04
N PRO A 70 -6.62 10.12 15.00
CA PRO A 70 -5.96 10.60 16.21
C PRO A 70 -6.76 11.72 16.87
N GLU A 71 -6.53 11.93 18.18
CA GLU A 71 -6.97 13.14 18.86
C GLU A 71 -6.14 14.35 18.42
N GLY A 72 -6.71 15.54 18.55
CA GLY A 72 -6.03 16.81 18.29
C GLY A 72 -6.25 17.34 16.87
N GLU A 73 -5.23 18.00 16.34
CA GLU A 73 -5.30 18.62 15.02
C GLU A 73 -5.45 17.57 13.91
N ASN A 74 -6.49 17.73 13.12
CA ASN A 74 -6.81 16.82 12.06
C ASN A 74 -6.15 17.30 10.75
N LYS A 75 -4.93 16.85 10.46
CA LYS A 75 -4.28 17.06 9.17
C LYS A 75 -5.01 16.25 8.08
N THR A 76 -4.64 16.44 6.84
CA THR A 76 -5.17 15.67 5.70
C THR A 76 -4.97 14.16 5.94
N PRO A 77 -6.05 13.34 5.92
CA PRO A 77 -5.96 11.91 6.18
C PRO A 77 -5.23 11.18 5.05
N ILE A 78 -4.71 9.99 5.36
CA ILE A 78 -4.03 9.14 4.39
C ILE A 78 -4.81 7.82 4.22
N VAL A 79 -5.12 7.48 2.97
CA VAL A 79 -5.63 6.17 2.55
C VAL A 79 -4.45 5.38 1.98
N TYR A 80 -4.13 4.26 2.62
CA TYR A 80 -2.97 3.42 2.29
C TYR A 80 -3.40 2.22 1.47
N LEU A 81 -2.80 2.00 0.31
CA LEU A 81 -3.06 0.85 -0.53
C LEU A 81 -1.79 0.06 -0.82
N HIS A 82 -1.81 -1.23 -0.48
CA HIS A 82 -0.69 -2.16 -0.65
C HIS A 82 -0.50 -2.61 -2.11
N GLY A 83 0.64 -3.26 -2.38
CA GLY A 83 0.98 -3.86 -3.66
C GLY A 83 0.50 -5.31 -3.84
N TYR A 84 1.01 -5.94 -4.90
CA TYR A 84 0.78 -7.35 -5.20
C TYR A 84 1.26 -8.25 -4.06
N GLY A 85 0.48 -9.29 -3.76
CA GLY A 85 0.83 -10.30 -2.76
C GLY A 85 0.95 -9.76 -1.32
N GLN A 86 0.44 -8.57 -1.04
CA GLN A 86 0.49 -7.93 0.26
C GLN A 86 -0.90 -7.68 0.83
N THR A 87 -0.92 -7.14 2.05
CA THR A 87 -2.10 -6.65 2.75
C THR A 87 -1.77 -5.33 3.45
N ARG A 88 -2.76 -4.71 4.07
CA ARG A 88 -2.58 -3.51 4.90
C ARG A 88 -1.53 -3.65 6.00
N THR A 89 -1.20 -4.87 6.43
CA THR A 89 -0.24 -5.11 7.53
C THR A 89 1.15 -4.56 7.25
N GLY A 90 1.54 -4.47 5.98
CA GLY A 90 2.83 -3.89 5.58
C GLY A 90 3.01 -2.42 5.97
N TRP A 91 1.91 -1.69 6.23
CA TRP A 91 1.94 -0.29 6.68
C TRP A 91 1.98 -0.13 8.19
N GLN A 92 1.60 -1.18 8.96
CA GLN A 92 1.42 -1.11 10.41
C GLN A 92 2.72 -1.29 11.19
N SER A 93 3.60 -2.18 10.71
CA SER A 93 4.90 -2.40 11.33
C SER A 93 5.92 -2.91 10.31
N THR A 94 7.20 -2.70 10.62
CA THR A 94 8.30 -3.26 9.85
C THR A 94 8.54 -4.74 10.22
N PRO A 95 9.24 -5.52 9.38
CA PRO A 95 9.55 -6.93 9.65
C PRO A 95 10.37 -7.15 10.94
N ASP A 96 11.14 -6.16 11.35
CA ASP A 96 11.92 -6.12 12.60
C ASP A 96 11.19 -5.42 13.76
N ARG A 97 9.84 -5.25 13.64
CA ARG A 97 8.93 -4.76 14.68
C ARG A 97 9.10 -3.29 15.08
N ARG A 98 9.69 -2.48 14.23
CA ARG A 98 9.65 -1.01 14.37
C ARG A 98 8.30 -0.48 13.90
N GLU A 99 8.04 0.80 14.21
CA GLU A 99 6.86 1.51 13.75
C GLU A 99 6.76 1.53 12.22
N GLY A 100 5.58 1.17 11.71
CA GLY A 100 5.24 1.34 10.30
C GLY A 100 4.79 2.77 9.98
N TRP A 101 4.59 3.04 8.72
CA TRP A 101 4.20 4.38 8.29
C TRP A 101 2.82 4.81 8.82
N SER A 102 1.89 3.89 9.07
CA SER A 102 0.61 4.24 9.68
C SER A 102 0.79 4.91 11.05
N ASP A 103 1.65 4.35 11.90
CA ASP A 103 1.91 4.90 13.23
C ASP A 103 2.71 6.21 13.16
N ILE A 104 3.67 6.28 12.23
CA ILE A 104 4.49 7.49 12.04
C ILE A 104 3.59 8.67 11.66
N PHE A 105 2.73 8.51 10.65
CA PHE A 105 1.85 9.60 10.20
C PHE A 105 0.68 9.89 11.17
N LEU A 106 0.23 8.88 11.96
CA LEU A 106 -0.71 9.12 13.05
C LEU A 106 -0.13 10.08 14.11
N LYS A 107 1.17 9.95 14.42
CA LYS A 107 1.88 10.86 15.34
C LYS A 107 1.98 12.28 14.80
N GLU A 108 1.99 12.44 13.47
CA GLU A 108 1.93 13.75 12.81
C GLU A 108 0.51 14.33 12.74
N GLY A 109 -0.49 13.64 13.32
CA GLY A 109 -1.89 14.09 13.35
C GLY A 109 -2.70 13.73 12.10
N ARG A 110 -2.26 12.75 11.32
CA ARG A 110 -2.96 12.28 10.12
C ARG A 110 -3.78 11.03 10.43
N ALA A 111 -5.07 11.06 10.14
CA ALA A 111 -5.89 9.86 10.22
C ALA A 111 -5.41 8.83 9.18
N ALA A 112 -5.37 7.55 9.57
CA ALA A 112 -4.93 6.44 8.74
C ALA A 112 -6.10 5.54 8.37
N PHE A 113 -6.26 5.27 7.07
CA PHE A 113 -7.22 4.33 6.51
C PHE A 113 -6.44 3.24 5.76
N LEU A 114 -6.27 2.09 6.38
CA LEU A 114 -5.45 0.98 5.89
C LEU A 114 -6.32 0.00 5.13
N VAL A 115 -6.13 -0.08 3.82
CA VAL A 115 -7.02 -0.80 2.90
C VAL A 115 -6.44 -2.16 2.54
N ASP A 116 -7.26 -3.21 2.69
CA ASP A 116 -7.12 -4.44 1.92
C ASP A 116 -7.98 -4.31 0.66
N GLN A 117 -7.34 -4.44 -0.51
CA GLN A 117 -8.01 -4.34 -1.81
C GLN A 117 -9.02 -5.47 -1.99
N PRO A 118 -10.04 -5.31 -2.84
CA PRO A 118 -10.91 -6.42 -3.23
C PRO A 118 -10.10 -7.68 -3.56
N ARG A 119 -10.57 -8.83 -3.13
CA ARG A 119 -9.93 -10.15 -3.36
C ARG A 119 -8.54 -10.29 -2.74
N ARG A 120 -8.23 -9.50 -1.68
CA ARG A 120 -6.96 -9.51 -0.95
C ARG A 120 -7.22 -9.43 0.55
N GLY A 121 -6.35 -10.07 1.35
CA GLY A 121 -6.38 -9.97 2.81
C GLY A 121 -7.77 -10.15 3.41
N ALA A 122 -8.20 -9.23 4.28
CA ALA A 122 -9.52 -9.28 4.91
C ALA A 122 -10.68 -8.97 3.95
N ALA A 123 -10.40 -8.43 2.76
CA ALA A 123 -11.38 -8.25 1.67
C ALA A 123 -11.41 -9.45 0.70
N GLY A 124 -10.90 -10.60 1.11
CA GLY A 124 -10.69 -11.79 0.32
C GLY A 124 -11.96 -12.56 -0.06
N SER A 125 -13.10 -11.90 -0.21
CA SER A 125 -14.32 -12.54 -0.70
C SER A 125 -14.16 -13.01 -2.14
N THR A 126 -14.70 -14.18 -2.44
CA THR A 126 -14.72 -14.76 -3.78
C THR A 126 -16.13 -15.17 -4.17
N VAL A 127 -16.46 -14.99 -5.43
CA VAL A 127 -17.73 -15.44 -6.00
C VAL A 127 -17.84 -16.96 -6.14
N LYS A 128 -16.75 -17.70 -5.98
CA LYS A 128 -16.78 -19.18 -5.97
C LYS A 128 -17.72 -19.77 -4.93
N ILE A 129 -17.97 -19.05 -3.84
CA ILE A 129 -18.86 -19.50 -2.77
C ILE A 129 -20.30 -19.63 -3.29
N VAL A 130 -20.70 -18.79 -4.25
CA VAL A 130 -22.06 -18.73 -4.76
C VAL A 130 -22.16 -19.37 -6.16
N ASN A 131 -21.27 -19.02 -7.07
CA ASN A 131 -21.39 -19.34 -8.49
C ASN A 131 -20.58 -20.56 -8.95
N ASN A 132 -19.99 -21.32 -8.04
CA ASN A 132 -19.14 -22.46 -8.36
C ASN A 132 -17.99 -22.09 -9.34
N ASP A 133 -17.64 -23.02 -10.24
CA ASP A 133 -16.49 -22.89 -11.15
C ASP A 133 -16.76 -22.03 -12.40
N GLN A 134 -17.97 -21.52 -12.58
CA GLN A 134 -18.36 -20.81 -13.80
C GLN A 134 -18.05 -19.32 -13.79
N ASP A 135 -17.76 -18.73 -12.64
CA ASP A 135 -17.39 -17.33 -12.57
C ASP A 135 -15.90 -17.13 -12.86
N THR A 136 -15.61 -16.50 -13.99
CA THR A 136 -14.24 -16.19 -14.42
C THR A 136 -13.48 -15.28 -13.46
N ARG A 137 -14.19 -14.48 -12.66
CA ARG A 137 -13.58 -13.64 -11.60
C ARG A 137 -13.01 -14.48 -10.46
N ALA A 138 -13.55 -15.67 -10.27
CA ALA A 138 -13.10 -16.62 -9.26
C ALA A 138 -11.89 -17.46 -9.68
N ASN A 139 -11.51 -17.43 -10.94
CA ASN A 139 -10.35 -18.17 -11.48
C ASN A 139 -9.02 -17.47 -11.20
N GLY A 140 -8.99 -16.50 -10.29
CA GLY A 140 -7.77 -15.91 -9.79
C GLY A 140 -6.99 -16.97 -9.03
N THR A 141 -5.80 -17.20 -9.47
CA THR A 141 -4.89 -18.14 -8.84
C THR A 141 -4.50 -17.64 -7.46
N GLU A 142 -4.63 -18.50 -6.50
CA GLU A 142 -3.89 -18.42 -5.24
C GLU A 142 -2.40 -18.60 -5.58
N PHE A 143 -1.78 -17.54 -6.10
CA PHE A 143 -0.41 -17.61 -6.56
C PHE A 143 0.52 -16.91 -5.58
N ASN A 144 1.46 -17.68 -5.06
CA ASN A 144 2.63 -17.18 -4.36
C ASN A 144 3.85 -17.39 -5.27
N PRO A 145 4.57 -16.32 -5.64
CA PRO A 145 5.72 -16.40 -6.54
C PRO A 145 6.92 -17.18 -5.95
N GLY A 146 6.88 -17.46 -4.63
CA GLY A 146 7.98 -18.05 -3.90
C GLY A 146 9.00 -17.00 -3.40
N ASP A 147 9.65 -17.33 -2.29
CA ASP A 147 10.50 -16.43 -1.52
C ASP A 147 11.68 -15.89 -2.35
N GLN A 148 12.34 -16.75 -3.14
CA GLN A 148 13.52 -16.38 -3.92
C GLN A 148 13.18 -15.40 -5.04
N ALA A 149 12.08 -15.64 -5.74
CA ALA A 149 11.60 -14.75 -6.79
C ALA A 149 11.18 -13.39 -6.22
N TRP A 150 10.44 -13.40 -5.11
CA TRP A 150 10.02 -12.19 -4.40
C TRP A 150 11.23 -11.34 -3.96
N TYR A 151 12.19 -11.99 -3.30
CA TYR A 151 13.41 -11.36 -2.79
C TYR A 151 14.23 -10.67 -3.89
N THR A 152 14.47 -11.38 -5.00
CA THR A 152 15.30 -10.88 -6.11
C THR A 152 14.55 -9.87 -6.97
N HIS A 153 13.28 -10.12 -7.29
CA HIS A 153 12.49 -9.23 -8.12
C HIS A 153 12.33 -7.84 -7.51
N PHE A 154 12.21 -7.78 -6.19
CA PHE A 154 12.02 -6.53 -5.45
C PHE A 154 13.31 -5.94 -4.87
N ARG A 155 14.45 -6.35 -5.37
CA ARG A 155 15.77 -5.73 -5.14
C ARG A 155 16.24 -5.72 -3.68
N ILE A 156 15.83 -6.71 -2.88
CA ILE A 156 16.40 -6.90 -1.52
C ILE A 156 17.83 -7.44 -1.66
N GLY A 157 18.08 -8.30 -2.65
CA GLY A 157 19.38 -8.86 -2.95
C GLY A 157 19.36 -9.78 -4.16
N ARG A 158 20.50 -10.38 -4.49
CA ARG A 158 20.64 -11.32 -5.63
C ARG A 158 20.03 -12.70 -5.36
N GLY A 159 19.66 -12.99 -4.16
CA GLY A 159 19.07 -14.25 -3.72
C GLY A 159 19.21 -14.40 -2.21
N THR A 160 18.22 -15.06 -1.59
CA THR A 160 18.20 -15.25 -0.12
C THR A 160 19.41 -16.06 0.35
N PRO A 161 20.05 -15.67 1.47
CA PRO A 161 19.79 -14.48 2.28
C PRO A 161 20.68 -13.28 1.90
N ASN A 162 21.32 -13.29 0.72
CA ASN A 162 22.37 -12.36 0.32
C ASN A 162 21.77 -11.00 -0.11
N ARG A 163 21.75 -10.05 0.81
CA ARG A 163 21.32 -8.68 0.54
C ARG A 163 22.34 -7.93 -0.32
N TYR A 164 21.89 -6.89 -1.02
CA TYR A 164 22.83 -5.96 -1.66
C TYR A 164 23.66 -5.22 -0.62
N GLU A 165 24.86 -4.81 -1.01
CA GLU A 165 25.71 -3.96 -0.18
C GLU A 165 25.01 -2.64 0.12
N GLY A 166 25.07 -2.16 1.37
CA GLY A 166 24.39 -0.94 1.80
C GLY A 166 22.87 -1.06 1.98
N SER A 167 22.29 -2.25 1.77
CA SER A 167 20.83 -2.46 1.88
C SER A 167 20.25 -1.99 3.21
N GLN A 168 19.18 -1.22 3.13
CA GLN A 168 18.37 -0.78 4.27
C GLN A 168 17.36 -1.84 4.74
N PHE A 169 17.22 -2.95 4.01
CA PHE A 169 16.35 -4.04 4.47
C PHE A 169 16.87 -4.60 5.82
N PRO A 170 15.99 -4.80 6.82
CA PRO A 170 16.40 -5.26 8.15
C PRO A 170 17.20 -6.55 8.10
N ALA A 171 18.28 -6.59 8.88
CA ALA A 171 19.15 -7.75 8.96
C ALA A 171 18.54 -8.87 9.80
N GLY A 172 18.99 -10.11 9.52
CA GLY A 172 18.66 -11.28 10.32
C GLY A 172 17.56 -12.14 9.73
N GLU A 173 17.61 -13.41 10.09
CA GLU A 173 16.67 -14.43 9.60
C GLU A 173 15.24 -14.17 10.03
N GLU A 174 15.04 -13.72 11.27
CA GLU A 174 13.70 -13.46 11.79
C GLU A 174 13.01 -12.32 11.03
N ALA A 175 13.70 -11.22 10.74
CA ALA A 175 13.15 -10.12 9.96
C ALA A 175 12.79 -10.59 8.54
N LEU A 176 13.64 -11.38 7.89
CA LEU A 176 13.35 -11.96 6.60
C LEU A 176 12.12 -12.88 6.65
N ASN A 177 12.06 -13.75 7.65
CA ASN A 177 10.93 -14.66 7.83
C ASN A 177 9.62 -13.90 8.09
N GLN A 178 9.64 -12.84 8.90
CA GLN A 178 8.45 -12.00 9.12
C GLN A 178 8.01 -11.28 7.84
N PHE A 179 8.94 -10.80 7.04
CA PHE A 179 8.65 -10.17 5.77
C PHE A 179 8.01 -11.15 4.77
N LEU A 180 8.59 -12.33 4.58
CA LEU A 180 8.09 -13.33 3.65
C LEU A 180 6.71 -13.88 4.05
N ARG A 181 6.42 -13.97 5.36
CA ARG A 181 5.10 -14.34 5.89
C ARG A 181 4.01 -13.29 5.64
N GLN A 182 4.37 -12.06 5.23
CA GLN A 182 3.38 -11.04 4.85
C GLN A 182 2.77 -11.29 3.46
N MET A 183 3.36 -12.18 2.67
CA MET A 183 2.76 -12.54 1.38
C MET A 183 1.38 -13.16 1.58
N ALA A 184 0.38 -12.55 0.93
CA ALA A 184 -1.00 -12.99 0.98
C ALA A 184 -1.46 -13.47 -0.40
N PRO A 185 -2.15 -14.62 -0.49
CA PRO A 185 -2.70 -15.09 -1.74
C PRO A 185 -3.83 -14.17 -2.21
N ASN A 186 -4.04 -14.16 -3.52
CA ASN A 186 -5.21 -13.56 -4.12
C ASN A 186 -6.38 -14.54 -4.06
N THR A 187 -7.59 -14.06 -3.78
CA THR A 187 -8.81 -14.87 -3.82
C THR A 187 -9.64 -14.65 -5.09
N GLY A 188 -9.06 -13.96 -6.06
CA GLY A 188 -9.66 -13.68 -7.36
C GLY A 188 -8.70 -12.89 -8.26
N ASN A 189 -9.07 -12.75 -9.53
CA ASN A 189 -8.29 -12.02 -10.53
C ASN A 189 -8.11 -10.55 -10.12
N TYR A 190 -7.00 -9.98 -10.54
CA TYR A 190 -6.79 -8.54 -10.46
C TYR A 190 -7.61 -7.83 -11.53
N ASP A 191 -8.50 -6.95 -11.10
CA ASP A 191 -9.33 -6.11 -11.94
C ASP A 191 -9.19 -4.66 -11.49
N VAL A 192 -8.46 -3.88 -12.25
CA VAL A 192 -8.09 -2.51 -11.88
C VAL A 192 -9.31 -1.57 -11.82
N VAL A 193 -10.36 -1.85 -12.59
CA VAL A 193 -11.59 -1.04 -12.59
C VAL A 193 -12.38 -1.29 -11.31
N ILE A 194 -12.67 -2.55 -11.00
CA ILE A 194 -13.37 -2.95 -9.77
C ILE A 194 -12.62 -2.44 -8.53
N PHE A 195 -11.30 -2.54 -8.53
CA PHE A 195 -10.50 -2.09 -7.40
C PHE A 195 -10.50 -0.55 -7.29
N GLY A 196 -10.50 0.17 -8.42
CA GLY A 196 -10.62 1.63 -8.47
C GLY A 196 -11.96 2.13 -7.96
N GLU A 197 -13.07 1.45 -8.31
CA GLU A 197 -14.41 1.76 -7.79
C GLU A 197 -14.49 1.55 -6.27
N ALA A 198 -13.95 0.43 -5.77
CA ALA A 198 -13.89 0.18 -4.32
C ALA A 198 -13.05 1.23 -3.60
N LEU A 199 -11.90 1.64 -4.17
CA LEU A 199 -11.06 2.70 -3.60
C LEU A 199 -11.76 4.06 -3.63
N SER A 200 -12.52 4.39 -4.68
CA SER A 200 -13.35 5.61 -4.75
C SER A 200 -14.35 5.66 -3.58
N ALA A 201 -14.99 4.52 -3.29
CA ALA A 201 -15.87 4.40 -2.13
C ALA A 201 -15.13 4.57 -0.80
N VAL A 202 -13.93 4.04 -0.66
CA VAL A 202 -13.08 4.24 0.54
C VAL A 202 -12.72 5.71 0.73
N LEU A 203 -12.30 6.41 -0.33
CA LEU A 203 -11.99 7.84 -0.27
C LEU A 203 -13.22 8.68 0.13
N SER A 204 -14.40 8.30 -0.36
CA SER A 204 -15.67 8.94 0.01
C SER A 204 -15.98 8.74 1.50
N GLU A 205 -15.83 7.52 2.04
CA GLU A 205 -16.03 7.27 3.47
C GLU A 205 -14.99 8.00 4.34
N ALA A 206 -13.72 8.00 3.95
CA ALA A 206 -12.68 8.76 4.65
C ALA A 206 -13.01 10.26 4.69
N HIS A 207 -13.54 10.82 3.57
CA HIS A 207 -14.02 12.20 3.53
C HIS A 207 -15.20 12.44 4.47
N LYS A 208 -16.21 11.57 4.48
CA LYS A 208 -17.36 11.69 5.40
C LYS A 208 -16.94 11.68 6.87
N MET A 209 -15.97 10.83 7.23
CA MET A 209 -15.50 10.68 8.61
C MET A 209 -14.61 11.84 9.09
N THR A 210 -13.83 12.43 8.17
CA THR A 210 -12.81 13.44 8.52
C THR A 210 -13.17 14.87 8.09
N GLY A 211 -14.13 15.03 7.18
CA GLY A 211 -14.47 16.30 6.54
C GLY A 211 -13.42 16.77 5.51
N LYS A 212 -12.41 15.97 5.20
CA LYS A 212 -11.30 16.33 4.31
C LYS A 212 -11.13 15.32 3.18
N LYS A 213 -10.65 15.78 2.02
CA LYS A 213 -10.12 14.89 0.98
C LYS A 213 -8.90 14.15 1.52
N ALA A 214 -8.62 12.96 1.03
CA ALA A 214 -7.53 12.14 1.51
C ALA A 214 -6.33 12.13 0.56
N VAL A 215 -5.13 12.01 1.11
CA VAL A 215 -3.94 11.61 0.36
C VAL A 215 -4.09 10.13 0.03
N TYR A 216 -3.91 9.76 -1.23
CA TYR A 216 -3.79 8.39 -1.66
C TYR A 216 -2.32 7.97 -1.63
N LEU A 217 -1.92 7.20 -0.62
CA LEU A 217 -0.58 6.65 -0.49
C LEU A 217 -0.59 5.19 -0.94
N THR A 218 0.15 4.89 -1.97
CA THR A 218 0.08 3.60 -2.64
C THR A 218 1.45 2.98 -2.86
N HIS A 219 1.49 1.65 -2.95
CA HIS A 219 2.67 0.88 -3.27
C HIS A 219 2.43 -0.02 -4.47
N SER A 220 3.38 -0.06 -5.41
CA SER A 220 3.49 -1.05 -6.48
C SER A 220 2.19 -1.22 -7.30
N GLN A 221 1.63 -2.42 -7.37
CA GLN A 221 0.38 -2.71 -8.08
C GLN A 221 -0.77 -1.80 -7.63
N GLY A 222 -0.81 -1.38 -6.36
CA GLY A 222 -1.80 -0.44 -5.85
C GLY A 222 -1.76 0.91 -6.56
N GLY A 223 -0.61 1.34 -7.10
CA GLY A 223 -0.50 2.57 -7.90
C GLY A 223 -1.39 2.54 -9.14
N ARG A 224 -1.49 1.39 -9.80
CA ARG A 224 -2.36 1.23 -10.99
C ARG A 224 -3.84 1.34 -10.67
N VAL A 225 -4.25 0.96 -9.47
CA VAL A 225 -5.64 1.11 -8.98
C VAL A 225 -6.00 2.59 -8.88
N GLY A 226 -5.08 3.42 -8.40
CA GLY A 226 -5.29 4.85 -8.27
C GLY A 226 -5.70 5.54 -9.57
N TRP A 227 -5.19 5.08 -10.71
CA TRP A 227 -5.52 5.66 -12.01
C TRP A 227 -6.97 5.42 -12.44
N GLN A 228 -7.64 4.42 -11.89
CA GLN A 228 -9.06 4.15 -12.13
C GLN A 228 -9.98 4.76 -11.06
N THR A 229 -9.39 5.34 -10.01
CA THR A 229 -10.13 5.93 -8.89
C THR A 229 -10.64 7.34 -9.23
N ASP A 230 -11.80 7.71 -8.68
CA ASP A 230 -12.32 9.06 -8.79
C ASP A 230 -11.44 10.07 -8.05
N THR A 231 -11.29 11.26 -8.64
CA THR A 231 -10.44 12.31 -8.08
C THR A 231 -11.18 13.24 -7.11
N GLU A 232 -12.51 13.10 -6.96
CA GLU A 232 -13.35 14.02 -6.19
C GLU A 232 -12.88 14.15 -4.71
N ASN A 233 -12.61 13.03 -4.05
CA ASN A 233 -12.20 12.99 -2.65
C ASN A 233 -10.69 12.75 -2.47
N MET A 234 -9.91 12.92 -3.53
CA MET A 234 -8.46 12.79 -3.55
C MET A 234 -7.78 14.15 -3.37
N ALA A 235 -6.91 14.29 -2.38
CA ALA A 235 -6.14 15.50 -2.12
C ALA A 235 -4.79 15.48 -2.85
N ALA A 236 -4.13 14.34 -2.87
CA ALA A 236 -2.83 14.13 -3.50
C ALA A 236 -2.57 12.63 -3.72
N ILE A 237 -1.58 12.31 -4.53
CA ILE A 237 -1.05 10.94 -4.68
C ILE A 237 0.40 10.91 -4.20
N VAL A 238 0.70 9.97 -3.29
CA VAL A 238 2.06 9.55 -2.93
C VAL A 238 2.24 8.13 -3.43
N ALA A 239 2.98 7.96 -4.50
CA ALA A 239 3.14 6.67 -5.18
C ALA A 239 4.53 6.08 -4.91
N ILE A 240 4.58 4.99 -4.16
CA ILE A 240 5.81 4.26 -3.87
C ILE A 240 6.00 3.19 -4.93
N GLU A 241 6.94 3.41 -5.83
CA GLU A 241 7.26 2.52 -6.95
C GLU A 241 6.01 1.96 -7.64
N PRO A 242 5.12 2.80 -8.18
CA PRO A 242 3.89 2.33 -8.81
C PRO A 242 4.21 1.44 -10.01
N GLY A 243 3.29 0.55 -10.34
CA GLY A 243 3.49 -0.37 -11.46
C GLY A 243 3.58 0.30 -12.82
N PHE A 244 3.15 1.52 -12.99
CA PHE A 244 3.30 2.47 -14.13
C PHE A 244 2.41 3.68 -13.88
N ALA A 245 2.75 4.82 -14.47
CA ALA A 245 1.84 5.96 -14.58
C ALA A 245 0.90 5.80 -15.80
N PRO A 246 -0.17 6.59 -15.93
CA PRO A 246 -1.01 6.60 -17.13
C PRO A 246 -0.23 6.96 -18.40
N GLU A 247 -0.65 6.42 -19.53
CA GLU A 247 -0.12 6.84 -20.82
C GLU A 247 -0.47 8.31 -21.07
N VAL A 248 0.53 9.09 -21.46
CA VAL A 248 0.37 10.53 -21.79
C VAL A 248 -0.67 10.70 -22.90
N GLY A 249 -1.61 11.62 -22.69
CA GLY A 249 -2.70 11.89 -23.63
C GLY A 249 -3.89 10.93 -23.56
N SER A 250 -3.81 9.85 -22.74
CA SER A 250 -4.96 8.96 -22.49
C SER A 250 -6.09 9.69 -21.74
N GLU A 251 -7.31 9.12 -21.76
CA GLU A 251 -8.44 9.69 -21.00
C GLU A 251 -8.16 9.72 -19.51
N THR A 252 -7.47 8.70 -18.98
CA THR A 252 -7.02 8.68 -17.60
C THR A 252 -6.05 9.82 -17.28
N TYR A 253 -5.06 10.04 -18.15
CA TYR A 253 -4.13 11.17 -18.03
C TYR A 253 -4.88 12.51 -17.99
N LYS A 254 -5.77 12.75 -18.97
CA LYS A 254 -6.58 13.99 -19.07
C LYS A 254 -7.44 14.22 -17.83
N LYS A 255 -8.03 13.15 -17.27
CA LYS A 255 -8.80 13.21 -16.01
C LYS A 255 -7.96 13.82 -14.87
N PHE A 256 -6.73 13.34 -14.69
CA PHE A 256 -5.85 13.84 -13.64
C PHE A 256 -5.32 15.25 -13.89
N VAL A 257 -4.99 15.58 -15.14
CA VAL A 257 -4.63 16.96 -15.54
C VAL A 257 -5.78 17.93 -15.23
N ALA A 258 -7.01 17.58 -15.59
CA ALA A 258 -8.18 18.41 -15.32
C ALA A 258 -8.44 18.59 -13.81
N ALA A 259 -8.21 17.56 -13.03
CA ALA A 259 -8.38 17.57 -11.57
C ALA A 259 -7.22 18.26 -10.82
N LYS A 260 -6.09 18.49 -11.48
CA LYS A 260 -4.87 19.09 -10.91
C LYS A 260 -4.41 18.43 -9.60
N ILE A 261 -4.47 17.11 -9.55
CA ILE A 261 -4.04 16.36 -8.37
C ILE A 261 -2.52 16.44 -8.23
N PRO A 262 -1.96 17.00 -7.14
CA PRO A 262 -0.53 16.96 -6.91
C PRO A 262 -0.04 15.52 -6.67
N MET A 263 1.11 15.17 -7.24
CA MET A 263 1.64 13.80 -7.21
C MET A 263 3.12 13.79 -6.89
N ILE A 264 3.54 12.81 -6.09
CA ILE A 264 4.94 12.51 -5.88
C ILE A 264 5.18 11.01 -6.02
N PHE A 265 6.21 10.66 -6.78
CA PHE A 265 6.63 9.28 -7.02
C PHE A 265 7.96 9.03 -6.34
N TYR A 266 8.08 7.97 -5.56
CA TYR A 266 9.32 7.56 -4.93
C TYR A 266 9.83 6.27 -5.53
N PHE A 267 11.12 6.23 -5.83
CA PHE A 267 11.83 5.04 -6.29
C PHE A 267 13.05 4.80 -5.42
N GLY A 268 13.24 3.54 -5.03
CA GLY A 268 14.38 3.10 -4.24
C GLY A 268 15.66 2.94 -5.06
N ASP A 269 16.64 2.32 -4.45
CA ASP A 269 17.97 2.06 -5.02
C ASP A 269 17.99 0.80 -5.90
N TYR A 270 19.15 0.50 -6.46
CA TYR A 270 19.42 -0.67 -7.31
C TYR A 270 18.56 -0.73 -8.58
N ILE A 271 18.14 0.42 -9.11
CA ILE A 271 17.41 0.55 -10.38
C ILE A 271 18.36 0.98 -11.50
N GLU A 272 19.01 2.15 -11.39
CA GLU A 272 19.91 2.66 -12.42
C GLU A 272 21.30 2.00 -12.37
N ASN A 273 21.75 1.67 -11.17
CA ASN A 273 23.03 1.01 -10.86
C ASN A 273 22.86 -0.43 -10.35
N GLY A 274 21.71 -1.02 -10.57
CA GLY A 274 21.45 -2.42 -10.22
C GLY A 274 22.13 -3.40 -11.19
N PRO A 275 22.16 -4.70 -10.83
CA PRO A 275 22.82 -5.72 -11.65
C PRO A 275 22.08 -5.93 -12.98
N GLU A 276 22.81 -5.75 -14.09
CA GLU A 276 22.26 -5.85 -15.46
C GLU A 276 21.81 -7.27 -15.85
N ASP A 277 22.37 -8.29 -15.23
CA ASP A 277 22.03 -9.70 -15.46
C ASP A 277 20.71 -10.11 -14.79
N ILE A 278 20.12 -9.26 -13.94
CA ILE A 278 18.81 -9.47 -13.32
C ILE A 278 17.74 -8.72 -14.12
N LYS A 279 16.86 -9.47 -14.81
CA LYS A 279 15.84 -8.89 -15.69
C LYS A 279 14.90 -7.88 -15.00
N SER A 280 14.63 -8.05 -13.70
CA SER A 280 13.80 -7.10 -12.98
C SER A 280 14.46 -5.73 -12.79
N THR A 281 15.79 -5.61 -12.87
CA THR A 281 16.48 -4.32 -12.90
C THR A 281 16.04 -3.48 -14.11
N ALA A 282 16.07 -4.05 -15.30
CA ALA A 282 15.62 -3.39 -16.52
C ALA A 282 14.12 -3.06 -16.48
N PHE A 283 13.29 -3.94 -15.89
CA PHE A 283 11.87 -3.67 -15.69
C PHE A 283 11.65 -2.43 -14.82
N TRP A 284 12.26 -2.37 -13.63
CA TRP A 284 12.08 -1.24 -12.71
C TRP A 284 12.66 0.05 -13.27
N LYS A 285 13.76 -0.04 -14.05
CA LYS A 285 14.27 1.12 -14.79
C LYS A 285 13.25 1.65 -15.80
N SER A 286 12.59 0.78 -16.54
CA SER A 286 11.55 1.21 -17.50
C SER A 286 10.36 1.88 -16.82
N VAL A 287 9.99 1.42 -15.60
CA VAL A 287 8.93 2.04 -14.79
C VAL A 287 9.34 3.44 -14.32
N LEU A 288 10.57 3.59 -13.81
CA LEU A 288 11.13 4.89 -13.40
C LEU A 288 11.16 5.88 -14.56
N ASP A 289 11.69 5.47 -15.70
CA ASP A 289 11.79 6.30 -16.89
C ASP A 289 10.41 6.74 -17.39
N GLN A 290 9.42 5.84 -17.38
CA GLN A 290 8.05 6.15 -17.77
C GLN A 290 7.36 7.11 -16.78
N CYS A 291 7.62 6.99 -15.49
CA CYS A 291 7.10 7.93 -14.49
C CYS A 291 7.75 9.31 -14.60
N ARG A 292 9.04 9.39 -14.96
CA ARG A 292 9.73 10.65 -15.25
C ARG A 292 9.13 11.34 -16.50
N ASP A 293 8.87 10.57 -17.56
CA ASP A 293 8.23 11.09 -18.76
C ASP A 293 6.80 11.58 -18.49
N PHE A 294 6.03 10.78 -17.74
CA PHE A 294 4.70 11.20 -17.28
C PHE A 294 4.75 12.51 -16.50
N ALA A 295 5.60 12.61 -15.49
CA ALA A 295 5.70 13.81 -14.65
C ALA A 295 6.08 15.06 -15.46
N LYS A 296 6.99 14.91 -16.42
CA LYS A 296 7.37 16.00 -17.33
C LYS A 296 6.15 16.54 -18.09
N HIS A 297 5.43 15.66 -18.78
CA HIS A 297 4.26 16.08 -19.58
C HIS A 297 3.12 16.57 -18.71
N TYR A 298 2.88 15.92 -17.56
CA TYR A 298 1.87 16.35 -16.60
C TYR A 298 2.10 17.79 -16.12
N ASN A 299 3.36 18.15 -15.85
CA ASN A 299 3.74 19.51 -15.45
C ASN A 299 3.63 20.51 -16.62
N GLU A 300 3.99 20.09 -17.84
CA GLU A 300 3.82 20.92 -19.05
C GLU A 300 2.33 21.23 -19.31
N ASP A 301 1.43 20.30 -18.98
CA ASP A 301 -0.02 20.47 -19.11
C ASP A 301 -0.67 21.15 -17.87
N GLY A 302 0.13 21.71 -16.96
CA GLY A 302 -0.33 22.50 -15.82
C GLY A 302 -0.69 21.69 -14.57
N GLY A 303 -0.24 20.43 -14.50
CA GLY A 303 -0.26 19.62 -13.30
C GLY A 303 0.90 19.91 -12.34
N ASP A 304 1.05 19.10 -11.30
CA ASP A 304 2.10 19.20 -10.29
C ASP A 304 2.56 17.77 -9.92
N ALA A 305 3.61 17.27 -10.58
CA ALA A 305 4.17 15.95 -10.35
C ALA A 305 5.68 16.02 -10.12
N THR A 306 6.15 15.29 -9.12
CA THR A 306 7.57 15.15 -8.77
C THR A 306 7.95 13.68 -8.79
N VAL A 307 9.11 13.34 -9.33
CA VAL A 307 9.70 12.00 -9.23
C VAL A 307 10.97 12.10 -8.40
N VAL A 308 11.03 11.34 -7.33
CA VAL A 308 12.17 11.23 -6.42
C VAL A 308 12.79 9.85 -6.61
N TYR A 309 13.99 9.80 -7.19
CA TYR A 309 14.85 8.64 -7.12
C TYR A 309 15.74 8.81 -5.90
N LEU A 310 15.53 8.01 -4.85
CA LEU A 310 16.15 8.22 -3.54
C LEU A 310 17.67 8.36 -3.57
N PRO A 311 18.44 7.64 -4.41
CA PRO A 311 19.86 7.85 -4.54
C PRO A 311 20.27 9.26 -4.97
N ASP A 312 19.46 9.96 -5.78
CA ASP A 312 19.73 11.35 -6.19
C ASP A 312 19.62 12.33 -5.01
N GLU A 313 18.85 11.96 -3.98
CA GLU A 313 18.71 12.70 -2.72
C GLU A 313 19.73 12.26 -1.64
N GLY A 314 20.67 11.38 -2.00
CA GLY A 314 21.66 10.82 -1.07
C GLY A 314 21.11 9.74 -0.13
N ILE A 315 19.88 9.27 -0.34
CA ILE A 315 19.22 8.19 0.42
C ILE A 315 19.41 6.89 -0.37
N THR A 316 20.29 6.01 0.11
CA THR A 316 20.70 4.81 -0.62
C THR A 316 20.32 3.52 0.11
N GLY A 317 20.36 2.40 -0.61
CA GLY A 317 20.16 1.06 -0.08
C GLY A 317 18.71 0.62 0.08
N ASN A 318 17.74 1.41 -0.38
CA ASN A 318 16.34 1.06 -0.29
C ASN A 318 15.90 0.15 -1.44
N SER A 319 15.22 -0.93 -1.10
CA SER A 319 14.57 -1.82 -2.05
C SER A 319 13.19 -1.30 -2.46
N HIS A 320 12.39 -2.16 -3.07
CA HIS A 320 10.99 -1.89 -3.39
C HIS A 320 10.11 -1.59 -2.15
N PHE A 321 10.56 -1.98 -0.95
CA PHE A 321 9.80 -1.90 0.30
C PHE A 321 10.33 -0.85 1.27
N MET A 322 10.73 0.33 0.76
CA MET A 322 11.32 1.42 1.55
C MET A 322 10.54 1.79 2.82
N PHE A 323 9.23 1.57 2.85
CA PHE A 323 8.38 1.83 4.02
C PHE A 323 8.54 0.80 5.14
N GLN A 324 9.23 -0.32 4.90
CA GLN A 324 9.53 -1.37 5.89
C GLN A 324 11.01 -1.44 6.26
N GLU A 325 11.85 -0.56 5.72
CA GLU A 325 13.29 -0.59 5.84
C GLU A 325 13.82 0.28 6.99
N LEU A 326 15.14 0.19 7.29
CA LEU A 326 15.75 0.77 8.48
C LEU A 326 15.58 2.30 8.56
N ASN A 327 15.56 2.97 7.42
CA ASN A 327 15.40 4.42 7.28
C ASN A 327 13.96 4.85 6.95
N ASN A 328 12.96 4.01 7.21
CA ASN A 328 11.56 4.31 6.88
C ASN A 328 11.05 5.64 7.47
N LYS A 329 11.55 6.05 8.63
CA LYS A 329 11.22 7.34 9.26
C LYS A 329 11.76 8.54 8.47
N GLU A 330 12.95 8.42 7.91
CA GLU A 330 13.55 9.47 7.09
C GLU A 330 12.73 9.73 5.82
N ILE A 331 12.31 8.65 5.15
CA ILE A 331 11.47 8.74 3.96
C ILE A 331 10.07 9.26 4.32
N ALA A 332 9.47 8.81 5.41
CA ALA A 332 8.20 9.35 5.90
C ALA A 332 8.29 10.86 6.18
N ALA A 333 9.38 11.32 6.80
CA ALA A 333 9.61 12.75 7.03
C ALA A 333 9.79 13.53 5.73
N HIS A 334 10.37 12.92 4.68
CA HIS A 334 10.46 13.54 3.35
C HIS A 334 9.06 13.69 2.74
N ILE A 335 8.21 12.67 2.82
CA ILE A 335 6.81 12.72 2.39
C ILE A 335 6.04 13.80 3.16
N GLU A 336 6.20 13.86 4.49
CA GLU A 336 5.51 14.85 5.33
C GLU A 336 5.86 16.29 4.91
N ARG A 337 7.14 16.59 4.71
CA ARG A 337 7.56 17.92 4.22
C ARG A 337 6.96 18.25 2.85
N TRP A 338 6.85 17.26 1.94
CA TRP A 338 6.21 17.47 0.66
C TRP A 338 4.71 17.77 0.82
N LEU A 339 3.98 17.01 1.65
CA LEU A 339 2.57 17.26 1.94
C LEU A 339 2.36 18.66 2.53
N GLU A 340 3.17 19.05 3.51
CA GLU A 340 3.13 20.41 4.11
C GLU A 340 3.40 21.49 3.06
N SER A 341 4.32 21.27 2.12
CA SER A 341 4.59 22.21 1.01
C SER A 341 3.39 22.41 0.07
N LYS A 342 2.47 21.44 0.03
CA LYS A 342 1.21 21.50 -0.72
C LYS A 342 0.03 22.02 0.12
N GLY A 343 0.26 22.36 1.39
CA GLY A 343 -0.80 22.79 2.31
C GLY A 343 -1.73 21.67 2.77
N LEU A 344 -1.25 20.42 2.74
CA LEU A 344 -1.99 19.21 3.07
C LEU A 344 -1.66 18.66 4.45
#